data_567c7a08a31ad010f1660de7e3e0cc52
#
_entry.id   567c7a08a31ad010f1660de7e3e0cc52
#
_cell.length_a   1.000
_cell.length_b   1.000
_cell.length_c   1.000
_cell.angle_alpha   90.00
_cell.angle_beta   90.00
_cell.angle_gamma   90.00
#
_symmetry.space_group_name_H-M   'P 1'
#
loop_
_entity.id
_entity.type
_entity.pdbx_description
1 polymer ?
#
loop_
_entity_poly.entity_id
_entity_poly.type
_entity_poly.pdbx_seq_one_letter_code
_entity_poly.pdbx_strand_id
1 'polypeptide(L)'
;MRIIKILLIISLIWPFVDANIANADDEEDYKKYEGDVHKKHNDDYDDDEEDDDYDYYKEEDEYEYYDQRYPETNSNKWNIWTRSTYVNKGELPLKEAKEIQLKLENNNNTVSLYLIPLDGEIYVPGKIVAELLGAKVVNYDNSKILEINKASTELIFRAGTNVVYYNEIKTPIPAVTFYLNDNIYVPISVISNGLGYVAEWQEMNNAVVLKLLK
;
A
#
# COMPACT_ATOMS: atom_id res chain seq x y z
N MET A 1 26.74 17.86 53.20
CA MET A 1 25.52 17.23 52.67
C MET A 1 25.94 16.21 51.59
N ARG A 2 25.78 14.94 51.89
CA ARG A 2 26.19 13.84 51.00
C ARG A 2 24.95 13.40 50.21
N ILE A 3 24.99 13.57 48.87
CA ILE A 3 23.92 13.13 47.98
C ILE A 3 24.14 11.64 47.68
N ILE A 4 23.26 10.80 48.18
CA ILE A 4 23.21 9.36 47.90
C ILE A 4 22.58 9.18 46.55
N LYS A 5 23.35 8.71 45.56
CA LYS A 5 22.84 8.22 44.28
C LYS A 5 22.30 6.81 44.47
N ILE A 6 20.98 6.67 44.43
CA ILE A 6 20.33 5.37 44.40
C ILE A 6 20.31 4.91 42.95
N LEU A 7 21.08 3.89 42.65
CA LEU A 7 21.14 3.21 41.36
C LEU A 7 20.10 2.09 41.42
N LEU A 8 18.98 2.31 40.73
CA LEU A 8 17.89 1.34 40.65
C LEU A 8 18.19 0.43 39.47
N ILE A 9 18.71 -0.76 39.75
CA ILE A 9 18.92 -1.83 38.77
C ILE A 9 17.61 -2.57 38.67
N ILE A 10 16.88 -2.32 37.55
CA ILE A 10 15.71 -3.12 37.17
C ILE A 10 16.23 -4.31 36.38
N SER A 11 16.33 -5.46 37.05
CA SER A 11 16.56 -6.75 36.39
C SER A 11 15.28 -7.18 35.70
N LEU A 12 15.24 -7.08 34.37
CA LEU A 12 14.21 -7.67 33.54
C LEU A 12 14.35 -9.20 33.55
N ILE A 13 13.53 -9.85 34.36
CA ILE A 13 13.32 -11.29 34.31
C ILE A 13 12.34 -11.53 33.15
N TRP A 14 12.87 -12.07 32.06
CA TRP A 14 12.07 -12.52 30.93
C TRP A 14 11.55 -13.93 31.25
N PRO A 15 10.24 -14.17 31.34
CA PRO A 15 9.74 -15.53 31.39
C PRO A 15 9.84 -16.15 30.00
N PHE A 16 10.64 -17.20 29.88
CA PHE A 16 10.56 -18.13 28.75
C PHE A 16 9.15 -18.74 28.75
N VAL A 17 8.35 -18.39 27.77
CA VAL A 17 7.13 -19.11 27.47
C VAL A 17 7.52 -20.22 26.49
N ASP A 18 7.55 -21.45 27.00
CA ASP A 18 7.66 -22.66 26.17
C ASP A 18 6.42 -22.73 25.26
N ALA A 19 6.64 -22.44 23.99
CA ALA A 19 5.62 -22.70 22.97
C ALA A 19 5.58 -24.22 22.73
N ASN A 20 4.60 -24.89 23.31
CA ASN A 20 4.20 -26.22 22.91
C ASN A 20 3.69 -26.16 21.46
N ILE A 21 4.52 -26.59 20.54
CA ILE A 21 4.11 -26.86 19.16
C ILE A 21 3.28 -28.14 19.23
N ALA A 22 1.97 -27.98 19.19
CA ALA A 22 1.05 -29.08 18.93
C ALA A 22 1.21 -29.45 17.44
N ASN A 23 1.87 -30.58 17.17
CA ASN A 23 1.80 -31.26 15.89
C ASN A 23 0.36 -31.73 15.72
N ALA A 24 -0.41 -31.08 14.90
CA ALA A 24 -1.63 -31.62 14.34
C ALA A 24 -1.22 -32.35 13.04
N ASP A 25 -1.02 -33.67 13.17
CA ASP A 25 -1.06 -34.60 12.03
C ASP A 25 -2.52 -34.71 11.61
N ASP A 26 -2.92 -33.93 10.62
CA ASP A 26 -4.13 -34.18 9.85
C ASP A 26 -3.72 -34.65 8.45
N GLU A 27 -3.44 -35.94 8.37
CA GLU A 27 -3.56 -36.72 7.15
C GLU A 27 -5.05 -36.86 6.82
N GLU A 28 -5.63 -35.96 6.06
CA GLU A 28 -6.90 -36.16 5.38
C GLU A 28 -6.75 -36.04 3.87
N ASP A 29 -6.66 -37.22 3.26
CA ASP A 29 -7.44 -37.73 2.12
C ASP A 29 -7.66 -36.76 0.94
N TYR A 30 -6.63 -36.59 0.10
CA TYR A 30 -6.84 -36.13 -1.28
C TYR A 30 -7.48 -37.28 -2.09
N LYS A 31 -8.81 -37.33 -2.12
CA LYS A 31 -9.55 -38.14 -3.08
C LYS A 31 -9.22 -37.70 -4.50
N LYS A 32 -8.42 -38.50 -5.13
CA LYS A 32 -8.10 -38.54 -6.54
C LYS A 32 -9.41 -38.65 -7.35
N TYR A 33 -9.83 -37.57 -7.97
CA TYR A 33 -10.86 -37.64 -9.00
C TYR A 33 -10.22 -38.14 -10.28
N GLU A 34 -10.28 -39.46 -10.47
CA GLU A 34 -10.13 -40.10 -11.77
C GLU A 34 -11.43 -39.84 -12.54
N GLY A 35 -11.38 -38.86 -13.45
CA GLY A 35 -12.43 -38.65 -14.42
C GLY A 35 -12.31 -39.67 -15.55
N ASP A 36 -13.35 -40.44 -15.70
CA ASP A 36 -13.52 -41.46 -16.72
C ASP A 36 -13.34 -40.91 -18.15
N VAL A 37 -12.41 -41.56 -18.85
CA VAL A 37 -12.25 -41.42 -20.29
C VAL A 37 -13.37 -42.18 -20.98
N HIS A 38 -14.41 -41.52 -21.43
CA HIS A 38 -15.41 -42.13 -22.31
C HIS A 38 -14.93 -42.20 -23.75
N LYS A 39 -14.93 -43.45 -24.18
CA LYS A 39 -14.69 -44.06 -25.47
C LYS A 39 -15.37 -43.33 -26.63
N LYS A 40 -14.57 -43.28 -27.70
CA LYS A 40 -14.88 -43.36 -29.14
C LYS A 40 -16.34 -43.62 -29.50
N HIS A 41 -16.91 -42.71 -30.27
CA HIS A 41 -17.83 -43.02 -31.33
C HIS A 41 -17.22 -42.52 -32.66
N ASN A 42 -16.90 -43.51 -33.52
CA ASN A 42 -16.76 -43.31 -34.93
C ASN A 42 -18.19 -43.25 -35.47
N ASP A 43 -18.53 -42.20 -36.14
CA ASP A 43 -19.54 -42.22 -37.21
C ASP A 43 -19.06 -41.28 -38.31
N ASP A 44 -18.84 -41.90 -39.47
CA ASP A 44 -18.61 -41.30 -40.77
C ASP A 44 -19.80 -40.40 -41.12
N TYR A 45 -19.56 -39.17 -41.46
CA TYR A 45 -20.41 -38.37 -42.36
C TYR A 45 -19.56 -37.46 -43.21
N ASP A 46 -19.89 -37.55 -44.50
CA ASP A 46 -19.34 -36.99 -45.71
C ASP A 46 -19.27 -35.45 -45.70
N ASP A 47 -18.26 -34.97 -46.47
CA ASP A 47 -18.11 -33.76 -47.20
C ASP A 47 -19.33 -32.85 -47.28
N ASP A 48 -19.16 -31.60 -46.83
CA ASP A 48 -19.63 -30.44 -47.53
C ASP A 48 -18.74 -29.26 -47.18
N GLU A 49 -17.95 -28.84 -48.19
CA GLU A 49 -17.16 -27.61 -48.18
C GLU A 49 -18.11 -26.43 -48.12
N GLU A 50 -18.21 -25.73 -46.99
CA GLU A 50 -18.65 -24.36 -46.93
C GLU A 50 -17.56 -23.52 -46.27
N ASP A 51 -16.86 -22.75 -47.15
CA ASP A 51 -15.95 -21.67 -46.78
C ASP A 51 -16.73 -20.59 -46.03
N ASP A 52 -16.83 -20.71 -44.72
CA ASP A 52 -17.22 -19.59 -43.87
C ASP A 52 -15.96 -18.85 -43.43
N ASP A 53 -15.63 -17.81 -44.21
CA ASP A 53 -14.75 -16.73 -43.83
C ASP A 53 -15.25 -16.12 -42.52
N TYR A 54 -14.85 -16.70 -41.39
CA TYR A 54 -14.91 -16.01 -40.09
C TYR A 54 -13.84 -14.93 -40.09
N ASP A 55 -14.20 -13.75 -40.55
CA ASP A 55 -13.53 -12.52 -40.21
C ASP A 55 -13.43 -12.44 -38.67
N TYR A 56 -12.31 -12.92 -38.16
CA TYR A 56 -11.91 -12.73 -36.78
C TYR A 56 -11.63 -11.23 -36.60
N TYR A 57 -12.68 -10.47 -36.29
CA TYR A 57 -12.53 -9.11 -35.80
C TYR A 57 -11.75 -9.19 -34.53
N LYS A 58 -10.43 -9.01 -34.67
CA LYS A 58 -9.56 -8.66 -33.58
C LYS A 58 -10.00 -7.29 -33.09
N GLU A 59 -10.99 -7.25 -32.20
CA GLU A 59 -11.19 -6.08 -31.36
C GLU A 59 -9.89 -5.94 -30.55
N GLU A 60 -8.96 -5.20 -31.11
CA GLU A 60 -7.89 -4.61 -30.33
C GLU A 60 -8.58 -3.62 -29.40
N ASP A 61 -8.97 -4.11 -28.22
CA ASP A 61 -9.32 -3.24 -27.09
C ASP A 61 -8.11 -2.35 -26.87
N GLU A 62 -8.11 -1.23 -27.55
CA GLU A 62 -7.23 -0.11 -27.34
C GLU A 62 -7.60 0.43 -25.95
N TYR A 63 -7.03 -0.22 -24.91
CA TYR A 63 -7.03 0.36 -23.58
C TYR A 63 -6.31 1.68 -23.72
N GLU A 64 -7.06 2.76 -23.97
CA GLU A 64 -6.58 4.12 -23.79
C GLU A 64 -6.04 4.21 -22.36
N TYR A 65 -4.74 3.99 -22.27
CA TYR A 65 -3.95 4.29 -21.08
C TYR A 65 -4.09 5.79 -20.91
N TYR A 66 -5.00 6.22 -20.03
CA TYR A 66 -5.10 7.62 -19.64
C TYR A 66 -3.78 8.00 -18.96
N ASP A 67 -2.81 8.36 -19.81
CA ASP A 67 -1.61 9.08 -19.40
C ASP A 67 -2.06 10.45 -18.87
N GLN A 68 -2.53 10.47 -17.63
CA GLN A 68 -2.69 11.72 -16.91
C GLN A 68 -1.28 12.26 -16.67
N ARG A 69 -0.79 13.00 -17.64
CA ARG A 69 0.45 13.78 -17.50
C ARG A 69 0.27 14.75 -16.35
N TYR A 70 0.69 14.31 -15.18
CA TYR A 70 0.89 15.24 -14.07
C TYR A 70 1.96 16.24 -14.50
N PRO A 71 1.75 17.54 -14.24
CA PRO A 71 2.73 18.55 -14.61
C PRO A 71 4.09 18.15 -14.00
N GLU A 72 5.12 18.08 -14.84
CA GLU A 72 6.49 17.90 -14.40
C GLU A 72 6.91 19.12 -13.58
N THR A 73 6.54 19.14 -12.32
CA THR A 73 7.21 20.00 -11.35
C THR A 73 8.55 19.32 -11.07
N ASN A 74 9.65 20.10 -11.04
CA ASN A 74 11.00 19.66 -10.64
C ASN A 74 11.07 19.22 -9.17
N SER A 75 9.96 18.88 -8.56
CA SER A 75 9.86 18.29 -7.25
C SER A 75 10.31 16.84 -7.32
N ASN A 76 11.14 16.45 -6.38
CA ASN A 76 11.70 15.12 -6.24
C ASN A 76 10.67 14.02 -6.58
N LYS A 77 10.96 13.22 -7.62
CA LYS A 77 10.06 12.20 -8.18
C LYS A 77 9.66 11.08 -7.20
N TRP A 78 10.24 11.04 -6.00
CA TRP A 78 9.97 10.05 -4.96
C TRP A 78 8.51 10.08 -4.42
N ASN A 79 7.77 11.14 -4.65
CA ASN A 79 6.46 11.38 -4.06
C ASN A 79 5.29 11.30 -5.07
N ILE A 80 5.52 10.76 -6.25
CA ILE A 80 4.49 10.59 -7.28
C ILE A 80 4.07 9.13 -7.37
N TRP A 81 2.80 8.87 -7.05
CA TRP A 81 2.20 7.56 -7.21
C TRP A 81 1.62 7.38 -8.60
N THR A 82 2.21 6.48 -9.38
CA THR A 82 1.81 6.17 -10.76
C THR A 82 0.77 5.04 -10.86
N ARG A 83 0.16 4.64 -9.73
CA ARG A 83 -0.79 3.51 -9.65
C ARG A 83 -0.21 2.19 -10.18
N SER A 84 1.04 1.95 -9.89
CA SER A 84 1.76 0.76 -10.29
C SER A 84 2.59 0.21 -9.14
N THR A 85 3.15 -0.99 -9.32
CA THR A 85 4.14 -1.58 -8.40
C THR A 85 5.56 -1.07 -8.63
N TYR A 86 5.73 -0.11 -9.53
CA TYR A 86 7.05 0.45 -9.83
C TYR A 86 7.51 1.33 -8.67
N VAL A 87 8.63 0.93 -8.06
CA VAL A 87 9.28 1.72 -7.02
C VAL A 87 10.16 2.77 -7.70
N ASN A 88 10.01 4.02 -7.27
CA ASN A 88 10.88 5.09 -7.73
C ASN A 88 12.31 4.84 -7.24
N LYS A 89 13.28 4.77 -8.17
CA LYS A 89 14.70 4.55 -7.85
C LYS A 89 15.45 5.84 -7.54
N GLY A 90 14.75 6.97 -7.43
CA GLY A 90 15.36 8.24 -7.02
C GLY A 90 15.87 8.17 -5.57
N GLU A 91 16.83 9.03 -5.23
CA GLU A 91 17.28 9.16 -3.85
C GLU A 91 16.15 9.70 -2.98
N LEU A 92 15.88 9.01 -1.86
CA LEU A 92 14.95 9.48 -0.87
C LEU A 92 15.57 10.66 -0.09
N PRO A 93 14.77 11.65 0.31
CA PRO A 93 15.25 12.78 1.11
C PRO A 93 15.68 12.36 2.52
N LEU A 94 15.27 11.17 2.97
CA LEU A 94 15.62 10.60 4.26
C LEU A 94 16.34 9.26 4.06
N LYS A 95 17.42 9.03 4.81
CA LYS A 95 18.19 7.77 4.80
C LYS A 95 17.84 6.86 5.98
N GLU A 96 17.25 7.41 7.04
CA GLU A 96 16.88 6.70 8.26
C GLU A 96 15.54 7.19 8.81
N ALA A 97 14.92 6.38 9.65
CA ALA A 97 13.67 6.76 10.31
C ALA A 97 13.91 7.96 11.23
N LYS A 98 13.09 9.00 11.07
CA LYS A 98 13.27 10.27 11.77
C LYS A 98 11.93 10.94 12.05
N GLU A 99 11.86 11.64 13.17
CA GLU A 99 10.75 12.53 13.48
C GLU A 99 10.84 13.79 12.61
N ILE A 100 9.80 14.06 11.85
CA ILE A 100 9.73 15.14 10.87
C ILE A 100 8.42 15.91 11.07
N GLN A 101 8.45 17.22 10.83
CA GLN A 101 7.26 18.04 10.76
C GLN A 101 6.56 17.88 9.42
N LEU A 102 5.31 17.46 9.45
CA LEU A 102 4.43 17.44 8.29
C LEU A 102 3.50 18.67 8.36
N LYS A 103 3.47 19.46 7.29
CA LYS A 103 2.74 20.74 7.21
C LYS A 103 1.80 20.73 6.02
N LEU A 104 0.66 21.39 6.17
CA LEU A 104 -0.22 21.67 5.06
C LEU A 104 0.07 23.09 4.54
N GLU A 105 0.29 23.25 3.21
CA GLU A 105 0.78 24.52 2.61
C GLU A 105 -0.06 25.74 3.00
N ASN A 106 -1.38 25.62 2.98
CA ASN A 106 -2.30 26.74 3.19
C ASN A 106 -2.89 26.80 4.61
N ASN A 107 -2.30 26.09 5.55
CA ASN A 107 -2.79 26.00 6.91
C ASN A 107 -1.62 25.94 7.88
N ASN A 108 -1.78 26.57 9.05
CA ASN A 108 -0.79 26.48 10.13
C ASN A 108 -0.81 25.11 10.83
N ASN A 109 -1.63 24.16 10.34
CA ASN A 109 -1.68 22.82 10.88
C ASN A 109 -0.37 22.10 10.60
N THR A 110 0.29 21.71 11.66
CA THR A 110 1.56 20.97 11.64
C THR A 110 1.44 19.80 12.61
N VAL A 111 1.94 18.65 12.21
CA VAL A 111 2.05 17.48 13.06
C VAL A 111 3.47 16.92 12.98
N SER A 112 4.04 16.54 14.14
CA SER A 112 5.30 15.80 14.19
C SER A 112 5.00 14.31 14.16
N LEU A 113 5.66 13.58 13.28
CA LEU A 113 5.50 12.14 13.13
C LEU A 113 6.78 11.48 12.60
N TYR A 114 6.94 10.20 12.87
CA TYR A 114 8.06 9.43 12.34
C TYR A 114 7.82 9.05 10.88
N LEU A 115 8.74 9.45 10.01
CA LEU A 115 8.86 9.01 8.64
C LEU A 115 9.87 7.86 8.57
N ILE A 116 9.51 6.80 7.86
CA ILE A 116 10.35 5.60 7.74
C ILE A 116 10.70 5.41 6.26
N PRO A 117 11.95 5.66 5.84
CA PRO A 117 12.41 5.29 4.51
C PRO A 117 12.60 3.78 4.44
N LEU A 118 11.91 3.14 3.52
CA LEU A 118 11.97 1.68 3.33
C LEU A 118 11.58 1.35 1.88
N ASP A 119 12.32 0.44 1.24
CA ASP A 119 12.02 -0.08 -0.10
C ASP A 119 11.79 0.99 -1.18
N GLY A 120 12.53 2.11 -1.09
CA GLY A 120 12.43 3.20 -2.06
C GLY A 120 11.24 4.15 -1.86
N GLU A 121 10.48 3.98 -0.79
CA GLU A 121 9.36 4.83 -0.39
C GLU A 121 9.59 5.43 1.01
N ILE A 122 8.85 6.51 1.30
CA ILE A 122 8.77 7.07 2.65
C ILE A 122 7.41 6.72 3.23
N TYR A 123 7.43 6.01 4.34
CA TYR A 123 6.23 5.58 5.04
C TYR A 123 5.83 6.54 6.14
N VAL A 124 4.52 6.70 6.31
CA VAL A 124 3.91 7.54 7.33
C VAL A 124 2.77 6.78 8.02
N PRO A 125 2.43 7.12 9.28
CA PRO A 125 1.22 6.63 9.93
C PRO A 125 -0.01 7.17 9.15
N GLY A 126 -0.69 6.30 8.41
CA GLY A 126 -1.74 6.69 7.47
C GLY A 126 -2.88 7.44 8.13
N LYS A 127 -3.33 7.01 9.32
CA LYS A 127 -4.38 7.69 10.08
C LYS A 127 -4.05 9.16 10.34
N ILE A 128 -2.86 9.44 10.88
CA ILE A 128 -2.46 10.80 11.27
C ILE A 128 -2.41 11.72 10.05
N VAL A 129 -1.86 11.22 8.94
CA VAL A 129 -1.76 12.01 7.70
C VAL A 129 -3.14 12.26 7.10
N ALA A 130 -4.01 11.26 7.06
CA ALA A 130 -5.37 11.43 6.56
C ALA A 130 -6.17 12.45 7.36
N GLU A 131 -6.09 12.40 8.69
CA GLU A 131 -6.75 13.35 9.59
C GLU A 131 -6.20 14.77 9.39
N LEU A 132 -4.88 14.95 9.22
CA LEU A 132 -4.26 16.23 8.90
C LEU A 132 -4.81 16.81 7.59
N LEU A 133 -5.06 15.94 6.60
CA LEU A 133 -5.64 16.32 5.31
C LEU A 133 -7.16 16.52 5.36
N GLY A 134 -7.77 16.40 6.53
CA GLY A 134 -9.21 16.62 6.73
C GLY A 134 -10.08 15.45 6.26
N ALA A 135 -9.54 14.26 6.16
CA ALA A 135 -10.30 13.04 5.87
C ALA A 135 -10.93 12.45 7.14
N LYS A 136 -12.03 11.72 6.95
CA LYS A 136 -12.58 10.84 7.97
C LYS A 136 -11.86 9.49 7.92
N VAL A 137 -11.51 8.95 9.08
CA VAL A 137 -10.72 7.72 9.17
C VAL A 137 -11.43 6.71 10.07
N VAL A 138 -11.47 5.47 9.60
CA VAL A 138 -11.88 4.30 10.39
C VAL A 138 -10.71 3.31 10.42
N ASN A 139 -10.29 2.91 11.61
CA ASN A 139 -9.25 1.91 11.80
C ASN A 139 -9.87 0.62 12.34
N TYR A 140 -9.69 -0.46 11.61
CA TYR A 140 -10.15 -1.81 11.99
C TYR A 140 -8.95 -2.60 12.55
N ASP A 141 -8.68 -2.45 13.84
CA ASP A 141 -7.47 -2.97 14.48
C ASP A 141 -7.30 -4.48 14.34
N ASN A 142 -8.39 -5.25 14.44
CA ASN A 142 -8.35 -6.70 14.31
C ASN A 142 -7.96 -7.16 12.89
N SER A 143 -8.49 -6.49 11.88
CA SER A 143 -8.26 -6.82 10.46
C SER A 143 -7.03 -6.13 9.87
N LYS A 144 -6.43 -5.19 10.63
CA LYS A 144 -5.35 -4.31 10.17
C LYS A 144 -5.71 -3.59 8.87
N ILE A 145 -6.91 -2.99 8.88
CA ILE A 145 -7.44 -2.22 7.75
C ILE A 145 -7.61 -0.76 8.18
N LEU A 146 -7.22 0.16 7.29
CA LEU A 146 -7.38 1.60 7.42
C LEU A 146 -8.27 2.08 6.28
N GLU A 147 -9.44 2.58 6.60
CA GLU A 147 -10.38 3.20 5.68
C GLU A 147 -10.33 4.71 5.84
N ILE A 148 -10.19 5.41 4.72
CA ILE A 148 -10.03 6.86 4.65
C ILE A 148 -11.04 7.42 3.66
N ASN A 149 -11.87 8.34 4.12
CA ASN A 149 -12.91 8.97 3.31
C ASN A 149 -12.76 10.49 3.28
N LYS A 150 -12.62 11.08 2.08
CA LYS A 150 -12.56 12.52 1.87
C LYS A 150 -13.32 12.93 0.62
N ALA A 151 -14.38 13.72 0.79
CA ALA A 151 -15.28 14.13 -0.29
C ALA A 151 -15.78 12.91 -1.08
N SER A 152 -15.41 12.78 -2.36
CA SER A 152 -15.76 11.65 -3.22
C SER A 152 -14.66 10.57 -3.30
N THR A 153 -13.61 10.69 -2.49
CA THR A 153 -12.48 9.76 -2.52
C THR A 153 -12.52 8.84 -1.32
N GLU A 154 -12.40 7.54 -1.59
CA GLU A 154 -12.20 6.49 -0.62
C GLU A 154 -10.87 5.79 -0.86
N LEU A 155 -10.10 5.56 0.20
CA LEU A 155 -8.89 4.76 0.20
C LEU A 155 -8.99 3.70 1.28
N ILE A 156 -8.81 2.43 0.92
CA ILE A 156 -8.78 1.33 1.89
C ILE A 156 -7.45 0.60 1.79
N PHE A 157 -6.67 0.67 2.85
CA PHE A 157 -5.39 -0.02 2.99
C PHE A 157 -5.53 -1.22 3.91
N ARG A 158 -4.83 -2.30 3.59
CA ARG A 158 -4.67 -3.45 4.47
C ARG A 158 -3.19 -3.71 4.69
N ALA A 159 -2.76 -3.77 5.94
CA ALA A 159 -1.37 -4.09 6.26
C ALA A 159 -0.96 -5.46 5.70
N GLY A 160 0.29 -5.55 5.24
CA GLY A 160 0.83 -6.74 4.58
C GLY A 160 0.50 -6.85 3.08
N THR A 161 -0.08 -5.80 2.47
CA THR A 161 -0.41 -5.81 1.03
C THR A 161 0.22 -4.62 0.30
N ASN A 162 0.46 -4.80 -0.99
CA ASN A 162 0.90 -3.75 -1.92
C ASN A 162 -0.25 -3.27 -2.81
N VAL A 163 -1.45 -3.19 -2.23
CA VAL A 163 -2.68 -2.79 -2.91
C VAL A 163 -3.44 -1.82 -2.02
N VAL A 164 -4.02 -0.79 -2.61
CA VAL A 164 -5.07 0.05 -2.03
C VAL A 164 -6.35 -0.11 -2.86
N TYR A 165 -7.50 -0.11 -2.21
CA TYR A 165 -8.75 0.10 -2.92
C TYR A 165 -8.98 1.61 -3.00
N TYR A 166 -8.98 2.13 -4.22
CA TYR A 166 -9.25 3.52 -4.53
C TYR A 166 -10.62 3.61 -5.19
N ASN A 167 -11.61 4.15 -4.49
CA ASN A 167 -13.01 4.19 -4.94
C ASN A 167 -13.48 2.81 -5.42
N GLU A 168 -13.34 1.79 -4.56
CA GLU A 168 -13.69 0.39 -4.83
C GLU A 168 -12.81 -0.34 -5.86
N ILE A 169 -11.92 0.38 -6.57
CA ILE A 169 -11.04 -0.21 -7.58
C ILE A 169 -9.73 -0.69 -6.92
N LYS A 170 -9.44 -1.98 -7.09
CA LYS A 170 -8.18 -2.57 -6.65
C LYS A 170 -7.01 -1.95 -7.41
N THR A 171 -6.20 -1.17 -6.73
CA THR A 171 -5.13 -0.36 -7.32
C THR A 171 -3.77 -0.76 -6.73
N PRO A 172 -2.78 -1.12 -7.55
CA PRO A 172 -1.45 -1.46 -7.07
C PRO A 172 -0.73 -0.24 -6.51
N ILE A 173 0.12 -0.48 -5.50
CA ILE A 173 0.98 0.53 -4.90
C ILE A 173 2.45 0.06 -4.92
N PRO A 174 3.42 0.98 -4.86
CA PRO A 174 4.83 0.65 -5.09
C PRO A 174 5.45 -0.20 -3.99
N ALA A 175 4.86 -0.25 -2.80
CA ALA A 175 5.45 -0.95 -1.67
C ALA A 175 4.38 -1.52 -0.73
N VAL A 176 4.78 -2.52 0.09
CA VAL A 176 3.87 -3.22 1.01
C VAL A 176 3.58 -2.36 2.23
N THR A 177 2.32 -2.11 2.54
CA THR A 177 1.90 -1.46 3.79
C THR A 177 2.17 -2.37 4.99
N PHE A 178 2.44 -1.82 6.16
CA PHE A 178 2.70 -2.62 7.35
C PHE A 178 2.05 -2.01 8.60
N TYR A 179 1.96 -2.83 9.64
CA TYR A 179 1.42 -2.44 10.94
C TYR A 179 2.53 -2.33 11.97
N LEU A 180 2.62 -1.20 12.64
CA LEU A 180 3.62 -0.94 13.67
C LEU A 180 3.05 0.02 14.72
N ASN A 181 3.16 -0.34 16.01
CA ASN A 181 2.75 0.50 17.13
C ASN A 181 1.33 1.07 16.95
N ASP A 182 0.36 0.19 16.72
CA ASP A 182 -1.06 0.50 16.53
C ASP A 182 -1.38 1.43 15.35
N ASN A 183 -0.44 1.55 14.40
CA ASN A 183 -0.61 2.32 13.17
C ASN A 183 -0.37 1.48 11.94
N ILE A 184 -1.17 1.72 10.91
CA ILE A 184 -0.90 1.23 9.55
C ILE A 184 -0.04 2.28 8.86
N TYR A 185 1.17 1.85 8.50
CA TYR A 185 2.12 2.66 7.74
C TYR A 185 1.89 2.46 6.25
N VAL A 186 1.77 3.57 5.54
CA VAL A 186 1.52 3.61 4.10
C VAL A 186 2.53 4.54 3.43
N PRO A 187 2.88 4.32 2.15
CA PRO A 187 3.72 5.26 1.42
C PRO A 187 3.08 6.65 1.37
N ILE A 188 3.85 7.69 1.70
CA ILE A 188 3.37 9.07 1.69
C ILE A 188 2.94 9.51 0.29
N SER A 189 3.60 9.00 -0.75
CA SER A 189 3.25 9.20 -2.15
C SER A 189 1.81 8.75 -2.43
N VAL A 190 1.43 7.57 -1.95
CA VAL A 190 0.12 6.98 -2.18
C VAL A 190 -0.98 7.74 -1.45
N ILE A 191 -0.81 7.95 -0.14
CA ILE A 191 -1.87 8.60 0.65
C ILE A 191 -2.04 10.07 0.26
N SER A 192 -0.94 10.81 0.00
CA SER A 192 -1.04 12.21 -0.39
C SER A 192 -1.68 12.36 -1.76
N ASN A 193 -1.17 11.65 -2.78
CA ASN A 193 -1.73 11.74 -4.14
C ASN A 193 -3.18 11.23 -4.20
N GLY A 194 -3.48 10.13 -3.51
CA GLY A 194 -4.84 9.60 -3.44
C GLY A 194 -5.84 10.59 -2.86
N LEU A 195 -5.42 11.46 -1.94
CA LEU A 195 -6.25 12.51 -1.34
C LEU A 195 -6.12 13.88 -2.02
N GLY A 196 -5.44 13.96 -3.19
CA GLY A 196 -5.31 15.16 -3.98
C GLY A 196 -4.19 16.10 -3.54
N TYR A 197 -3.14 15.58 -2.93
CA TYR A 197 -1.98 16.35 -2.50
C TYR A 197 -0.69 15.74 -3.04
N VAL A 198 0.36 16.58 -3.11
CA VAL A 198 1.74 16.16 -3.35
C VAL A 198 2.58 16.50 -2.11
N ALA A 199 3.50 15.62 -1.74
CA ALA A 199 4.43 15.84 -0.64
C ALA A 199 5.71 16.47 -1.18
N GLU A 200 6.19 17.55 -0.58
CA GLU A 200 7.43 18.23 -0.95
C GLU A 200 8.38 18.29 0.23
N TRP A 201 9.59 17.84 0.03
CA TRP A 201 10.64 17.93 1.04
C TRP A 201 11.24 19.33 1.09
N GLN A 202 11.26 19.93 2.28
CA GLN A 202 11.92 21.20 2.55
C GLN A 202 13.14 20.97 3.42
N GLU A 203 14.31 20.85 2.80
CA GLU A 203 15.58 20.54 3.47
C GLU A 203 15.93 21.55 4.56
N MET A 204 15.80 22.86 4.27
CA MET A 204 16.12 23.92 5.24
C MET A 204 15.31 23.86 6.51
N ASN A 205 14.07 23.38 6.42
CA ASN A 205 13.14 23.32 7.54
C ASN A 205 13.07 21.91 8.16
N ASN A 206 13.74 20.90 7.55
CA ASN A 206 13.62 19.50 7.89
C ASN A 206 12.13 19.10 8.02
N ALA A 207 11.37 19.41 7.01
CA ALA A 207 9.91 19.26 7.01
C ALA A 207 9.41 18.74 5.66
N VAL A 208 8.24 18.08 5.69
CA VAL A 208 7.47 17.77 4.48
C VAL A 208 6.27 18.71 4.42
N VAL A 209 6.04 19.32 3.27
CA VAL A 209 4.89 20.17 3.01
C VAL A 209 3.95 19.48 2.04
N LEU A 210 2.70 19.32 2.44
CA LEU A 210 1.63 18.80 1.59
C LEU A 210 0.96 19.95 0.85
N LYS A 211 1.03 19.91 -0.49
CA LYS A 211 0.45 20.89 -1.40
C LYS A 211 -0.69 20.28 -2.20
N LEU A 212 -1.73 21.07 -2.48
CA LEU A 212 -2.79 20.61 -3.37
C LEU A 212 -2.25 20.30 -4.76
N LEU A 213 -2.63 19.15 -5.31
CA LEU A 213 -2.46 18.85 -6.73
C LEU A 213 -3.36 19.80 -7.53
N LYS A 214 -2.74 20.53 -8.45
CA LYS A 214 -3.46 21.47 -9.34
C LYS A 214 -3.80 20.80 -10.66
#